data_1444b7a17ab37bbe27be62549ef08794
#
_entry.id   1444b7a17ab37bbe27be62549ef08794
#
_cell.length_a   1.000
_cell.length_b   1.000
_cell.length_c   1.000
_cell.angle_alpha   90.00
_cell.angle_beta   90.00
_cell.angle_gamma   90.00
#
_symmetry.space_group_name_H-M   'P 1'
#
loop_
_entity.id
_entity.type
_entity.pdbx_description
1 polymer ?
#
loop_
_entity_poly.entity_id
_entity_poly.type
_entity_poly.pdbx_seq_one_letter_code
_entity_poly.pdbx_strand_id
1 'polypeptide(L)'
;MLFRSWAEDGELLPVGKAYMGFTDEELKWLDRFVRRHTVNRFGPVREVEKSLVFEVAFDSIHLSKRHRSGLAMRFPRIARIRKDKPAHEADKVETLRGMVT
;
A
#
# COMPACT_ATOMS: atom_id res chain seq x y z
N MET A 1 7.32 0.02 -4.64
CA MET A 1 6.00 0.61 -4.41
C MET A 1 5.74 0.75 -2.91
N LEU A 2 5.41 1.95 -2.48
CA LEU A 2 5.02 2.21 -1.10
C LEU A 2 3.49 2.09 -0.99
N PHE A 3 3.00 1.31 -0.05
CA PHE A 3 1.58 1.23 0.24
C PHE A 3 1.27 1.72 1.65
N ARG A 4 0.04 2.20 1.83
CA ARG A 4 -0.41 2.91 3.01
C ARG A 4 -1.72 2.34 3.53
N SER A 5 -1.99 2.58 4.81
CA SER A 5 -3.24 2.21 5.47
C SER A 5 -3.86 3.40 6.19
N TRP A 6 -5.18 3.38 6.35
CA TRP A 6 -5.92 4.48 6.99
C TRP A 6 -5.72 4.50 8.50
N ALA A 7 -5.38 5.65 9.05
CA ALA A 7 -5.39 5.91 10.50
C ALA A 7 -6.78 6.37 10.94
N GLU A 8 -7.00 6.44 12.24
CA GLU A 8 -8.27 6.89 12.84
C GLU A 8 -8.69 8.29 12.40
N ASP A 9 -7.73 9.18 12.21
CA ASP A 9 -7.97 10.56 11.80
C ASP A 9 -8.23 10.72 10.30
N GLY A 10 -8.28 9.62 9.55
CA GLY A 10 -8.49 9.62 8.11
C GLY A 10 -7.23 9.85 7.29
N GLU A 11 -6.06 9.91 7.92
CA GLU A 11 -4.78 10.06 7.22
C GLU A 11 -4.28 8.70 6.72
N LEU A 12 -3.63 8.69 5.54
CA LEU A 12 -2.96 7.49 5.01
C LEU A 12 -1.52 7.47 5.48
N LEU A 13 -1.15 6.42 6.21
CA LEU A 13 0.19 6.25 6.76
C LEU A 13 0.92 5.07 6.10
N PRO A 14 2.22 5.20 5.77
CA PRO A 14 2.97 4.11 5.15
C PRO A 14 3.14 2.93 6.10
N VAL A 15 2.95 1.72 5.59
CA VAL A 15 3.09 0.47 6.35
C VAL A 15 4.06 -0.52 5.71
N GLY A 16 4.46 -0.30 4.45
CA GLY A 16 5.41 -1.17 3.80
C GLY A 16 5.70 -0.82 2.37
N LYS A 17 6.68 -1.50 1.79
CA LYS A 17 7.05 -1.39 0.38
C LYS A 17 7.10 -2.79 -0.23
N ALA A 18 6.52 -2.95 -1.41
CA ALA A 18 6.56 -4.20 -2.15
C ALA A 18 6.99 -3.95 -3.60
N TYR A 19 7.82 -4.86 -4.11
CA TYR A 19 8.33 -4.77 -5.48
C TYR A 19 8.02 -6.02 -6.29
N MET A 20 7.35 -7.00 -5.71
CA MET A 20 7.14 -8.33 -6.27
C MET A 20 5.66 -8.70 -6.21
N GLY A 21 5.29 -9.72 -6.98
CA GLY A 21 3.95 -10.28 -6.95
C GLY A 21 3.07 -9.89 -8.12
N PHE A 22 3.55 -9.07 -9.04
CA PHE A 22 2.80 -8.69 -10.23
C PHE A 22 3.15 -9.56 -11.44
N THR A 23 2.14 -9.89 -12.25
CA THR A 23 2.36 -10.41 -13.60
C THR A 23 2.75 -9.26 -14.54
N ASP A 24 3.29 -9.59 -15.73
CA ASP A 24 3.63 -8.56 -16.71
C ASP A 24 2.40 -7.74 -17.15
N GLU A 25 1.25 -8.38 -17.25
CA GLU A 25 0.00 -7.72 -17.60
C GLU A 25 -0.44 -6.75 -16.51
N GLU A 26 -0.31 -7.17 -15.25
CA GLU A 26 -0.62 -6.32 -14.10
C GLU A 26 0.30 -5.11 -14.04
N LEU A 27 1.59 -5.29 -14.32
CA LEU A 27 2.56 -4.19 -14.37
C LEU A 27 2.20 -3.17 -15.46
N LYS A 28 1.78 -3.64 -16.65
CA LYS A 28 1.34 -2.76 -17.74
C LYS A 28 0.09 -1.98 -17.36
N TRP A 29 -0.86 -2.64 -16.74
CA TRP A 29 -2.09 -2.01 -16.27
C TRP A 29 -1.78 -0.96 -15.20
N LEU A 30 -0.92 -1.31 -14.24
CA LEU A 30 -0.54 -0.43 -13.15
C LEU A 30 0.21 0.80 -13.65
N ASP A 31 1.12 0.63 -14.62
CA ASP A 31 1.84 1.75 -15.23
C ASP A 31 0.87 2.75 -15.88
N ARG A 32 -0.12 2.25 -16.61
CA ARG A 32 -1.16 3.10 -17.20
C ARG A 32 -1.99 3.80 -16.13
N PHE A 33 -2.35 3.09 -15.06
CA PHE A 33 -3.08 3.67 -13.94
C PHE A 33 -2.30 4.81 -13.30
N VAL A 34 -1.03 4.57 -12.98
CA VAL A 34 -0.16 5.57 -12.36
C VAL A 34 -0.06 6.83 -13.23
N ARG A 35 0.14 6.68 -14.53
CA ARG A 35 0.23 7.81 -15.46
C ARG A 35 -1.04 8.65 -15.51
N ARG A 36 -2.20 8.01 -15.42
CA ARG A 36 -3.50 8.70 -15.51
C ARG A 36 -3.94 9.33 -14.19
N HIS A 37 -3.48 8.82 -13.06
CA HIS A 37 -3.97 9.18 -11.73
C HIS A 37 -2.91 9.83 -10.86
N THR A 38 -1.80 10.26 -11.43
CA THR A 38 -0.75 10.96 -10.69
C THR A 38 -1.27 12.34 -10.26
N VAL A 39 -1.22 12.59 -8.94
CA VAL A 39 -1.61 13.88 -8.36
C VAL A 39 -0.40 14.73 -7.98
N ASN A 40 0.73 14.10 -7.66
CA ASN A 40 1.98 14.78 -7.34
C ASN A 40 3.19 14.01 -7.86
N ARG A 41 4.28 14.72 -8.09
CA ARG A 41 5.57 14.15 -8.48
C ARG A 41 6.66 14.62 -7.54
N PHE A 42 7.50 13.68 -7.09
CA PHE A 42 8.67 13.94 -6.25
C PHE A 42 9.88 13.28 -6.91
N GLY A 43 10.47 13.95 -7.92
CA GLY A 43 11.51 13.33 -8.74
C GLY A 43 10.97 12.11 -9.50
N PRO A 44 11.58 10.92 -9.34
CA PRO A 44 11.09 9.69 -9.98
C PRO A 44 9.87 9.08 -9.28
N VAL A 45 9.52 9.58 -8.10
CA VAL A 45 8.39 9.06 -7.33
C VAL A 45 7.11 9.78 -7.70
N ARG A 46 6.02 9.03 -7.90
CA ARG A 46 4.70 9.56 -8.22
C ARG A 46 3.71 9.21 -7.13
N GLU A 47 3.00 10.20 -6.65
CA GLU A 47 1.85 10.01 -5.77
C GLU A 47 0.58 9.92 -6.63
N VAL A 48 -0.19 8.86 -6.44
CA VAL A 48 -1.43 8.63 -7.19
C VAL A 48 -2.66 8.89 -6.31
N GLU A 49 -3.81 9.02 -6.95
CA GLU A 49 -5.09 9.14 -6.25
C GLU A 49 -5.29 7.97 -5.29
N LYS A 50 -5.96 8.25 -4.17
CA LYS A 50 -6.20 7.29 -3.08
C LYS A 50 -7.39 6.37 -3.40
N SER A 51 -7.32 5.67 -4.53
CA SER A 51 -8.43 4.84 -5.03
C SER A 51 -8.07 3.37 -5.23
N LEU A 52 -6.78 3.05 -5.37
CA LEU A 52 -6.34 1.70 -5.66
C LEU A 52 -6.06 0.91 -4.39
N VAL A 53 -6.62 -0.30 -4.30
CA VAL A 53 -6.46 -1.20 -3.16
C VAL A 53 -5.68 -2.44 -3.59
N PHE A 54 -4.75 -2.87 -2.74
CA PHE A 54 -3.96 -4.09 -2.94
C PHE A 54 -4.25 -5.10 -1.84
N GLU A 55 -4.26 -6.37 -2.21
CA GLU A 55 -4.17 -7.46 -1.25
C GLU A 55 -2.69 -7.80 -1.08
N VAL A 56 -2.20 -7.68 0.15
CA VAL A 56 -0.77 -7.84 0.46
C VAL A 56 -0.58 -9.08 1.33
N ALA A 57 0.32 -9.96 0.90
CA ALA A 57 0.78 -11.08 1.72
C ALA A 57 2.10 -10.70 2.38
N PHE A 58 2.28 -11.09 3.63
CA PHE A 58 3.49 -10.77 4.38
C PHE A 58 3.75 -11.87 5.42
N ASP A 59 4.99 -11.96 5.91
CA ASP A 59 5.36 -12.95 6.92
C ASP A 59 4.96 -12.51 8.32
N SER A 60 5.20 -11.24 8.64
CA SER A 60 4.84 -10.67 9.93
C SER A 60 4.76 -9.16 9.86
N ILE A 61 4.13 -8.56 10.87
CA ILE A 61 4.13 -7.11 11.09
C ILE A 61 4.86 -6.85 12.39
N HIS A 62 5.77 -5.86 12.41
CA HIS A 62 6.51 -5.47 13.59
C HIS A 62 6.50 -3.95 13.78
N LEU A 63 6.84 -3.50 14.98
CA LEU A 63 6.94 -2.09 15.29
C LEU A 63 8.15 -1.49 14.57
N SER A 64 7.99 -0.31 13.99
CA SER A 64 9.04 0.37 13.26
C SER A 64 9.01 1.87 13.52
N LYS A 65 10.17 2.44 13.79
CA LYS A 65 10.34 3.88 13.96
C LYS A 65 10.51 4.60 12.62
N ARG A 66 10.71 3.86 11.53
CA ARG A 66 10.93 4.42 10.19
C ARG A 66 9.66 4.94 9.54
N HIS A 67 8.51 4.36 9.88
CA HIS A 67 7.22 4.75 9.31
C HIS A 67 6.41 5.53 10.33
N ARG A 68 5.66 6.51 9.87
CA ARG A 68 4.75 7.29 10.73
C ARG A 68 3.66 6.44 11.36
N SER A 69 3.28 5.35 10.70
CA SER A 69 2.30 4.39 11.24
C SER A 69 2.82 3.65 12.47
N GLY A 70 4.15 3.62 12.67
CA GLY A 70 4.80 2.82 13.69
C GLY A 70 4.89 1.34 13.34
N LEU A 71 4.53 0.95 12.13
CA LEU A 71 4.44 -0.44 11.68
C LEU A 71 5.27 -0.67 10.42
N ALA A 72 5.82 -1.87 10.30
CA ALA A 72 6.46 -2.33 9.07
C ALA A 72 6.13 -3.80 8.84
N MET A 73 5.88 -4.15 7.58
CA MET A 73 5.66 -5.53 7.17
C MET A 73 6.98 -6.19 6.81
N ARG A 74 7.14 -7.46 7.21
CA ARG A 74 8.30 -8.26 6.84
C ARG A 74 7.99 -9.07 5.60
N PHE A 75 8.84 -8.95 4.58
CA PHE A 75 8.71 -9.61 3.27
C PHE A 75 7.33 -9.41 2.64
N PRO A 76 6.86 -8.16 2.50
CA PRO A 76 5.57 -7.90 1.87
C PRO A 76 5.63 -8.16 0.38
N ARG A 77 4.54 -8.72 -0.15
CA ARG A 77 4.38 -8.98 -1.57
C ARG A 77 2.94 -8.74 -1.97
N ILE A 78 2.73 -8.27 -3.18
CA ILE A 78 1.37 -8.02 -3.67
C ILE A 78 0.78 -9.35 -4.13
N ALA A 79 -0.30 -9.79 -3.49
CA ALA A 79 -1.01 -11.00 -3.86
C ALA A 79 -2.01 -10.73 -4.97
N ARG A 80 -2.67 -9.56 -4.95
CA ARG A 80 -3.69 -9.22 -5.93
C ARG A 80 -3.97 -7.71 -5.91
N ILE A 81 -4.33 -7.16 -7.09
CA ILE A 81 -4.89 -5.81 -7.19
C ILE A 81 -6.40 -5.94 -7.03
N ARG A 82 -6.97 -5.27 -6.04
CA ARG A 82 -8.40 -5.31 -5.73
C ARG A 82 -9.12 -4.14 -6.40
N LYS A 83 -9.46 -4.30 -7.67
CA LYS A 83 -10.17 -3.29 -8.46
C LYS A 83 -11.63 -3.13 -8.04
N ASP A 84 -12.18 -4.15 -7.39
CA ASP A 84 -13.55 -4.26 -6.91
C ASP A 84 -13.78 -3.60 -5.55
N LYS A 85 -12.71 -3.26 -4.84
CA LYS A 85 -12.79 -2.77 -3.46
C LYS A 85 -12.54 -1.26 -3.40
N PRO A 86 -13.47 -0.47 -2.85
CA PRO A 86 -13.24 0.95 -2.67
C PRO A 86 -12.16 1.22 -1.62
N ALA A 87 -11.42 2.31 -1.80
CA ALA A 87 -10.27 2.64 -0.95
C ALA A 87 -10.65 2.76 0.53
N HIS A 88 -11.84 3.28 0.85
CA HIS A 88 -12.27 3.44 2.25
C HIS A 88 -12.55 2.12 2.97
N GLU A 89 -12.63 1.00 2.25
CA GLU A 89 -12.78 -0.33 2.82
C GLU A 89 -11.46 -1.06 3.05
N ALA A 90 -10.33 -0.45 2.68
CA ALA A 90 -9.02 -1.02 2.96
C ALA A 90 -8.78 -1.12 4.47
N ASP A 91 -8.00 -2.10 4.89
CA ASP A 91 -7.68 -2.31 6.29
C ASP A 91 -7.02 -1.08 6.91
N LYS A 92 -7.40 -0.78 8.14
CA LYS A 92 -6.89 0.35 8.89
C LYS A 92 -5.60 -0.01 9.63
N VAL A 93 -4.81 1.02 9.97
CA VAL A 93 -3.58 0.85 10.76
C VAL A 93 -3.85 0.09 12.07
N GLU A 94 -4.97 0.34 12.71
CA GLU A 94 -5.34 -0.35 13.95
C GLU A 94 -5.52 -1.85 13.76
N THR A 95 -6.12 -2.25 12.64
CA THR A 95 -6.27 -3.67 12.29
C THR A 95 -4.90 -4.32 12.14
N LEU A 96 -3.98 -3.65 11.45
CA LEU A 96 -2.61 -4.14 11.26
C LEU A 96 -1.85 -4.19 12.58
N ARG A 97 -2.06 -3.21 13.45
CA ARG A 97 -1.41 -3.15 14.77
C ARG A 97 -1.78 -4.37 15.64
N GLY A 98 -2.99 -4.88 15.51
CA GLY A 98 -3.42 -6.11 16.15
C GLY A 98 -2.72 -7.38 15.65
N MET A 99 -2.02 -7.30 14.51
CA MET A 99 -1.27 -8.43 13.93
C MET A 99 0.23 -8.40 14.28
N VAL A 100 0.67 -7.45 15.10
CA VAL A 100 2.08 -7.33 15.49
C VAL A 100 2.49 -8.55 16.31
N THR A 101 3.60 -9.15 15.92
CA THR A 101 4.15 -10.34 16.60
C THR A 101 5.47 -10.04 17.32
#